data_546bca1b5a94180b366a7135d66f2528
#
_entry.id   546bca1b5a94180b366a7135d66f2528
#
_cell.length_a   1.000
_cell.length_b   1.000
_cell.length_c   1.000
_cell.angle_alpha   90.00
_cell.angle_beta   90.00
_cell.angle_gamma   90.00
#
_symmetry.space_group_name_H-M   'P 1'
#
loop_
_entity.id
_entity.type
_entity.pdbx_description
1 polymer ?
#
loop_
_entity_poly.entity_id
_entity_poly.type
_entity_poly.pdbx_seq_one_letter_code
_entity_poly.pdbx_strand_id
1 'polypeptide(L)'
;VSGVVLLDDHLVRDVVAGERPAALEVAEDEMATTNLWLFRLVGALARQGWGGALVGEVKGLGPAEVGRFRSELVERLEMVTVVPMERLVWSMAELQERHRSAGRHLSSAMVEVLAAAEVLSATIAVAEVDVGPHLRAAAEADGVPFRVIVR
;
A
#
# COMPACT_ATOMS: atom_id res chain seq x y z
N VAL A 1 -17.17 -13.51 0.74
CA VAL A 1 -16.16 -13.90 1.73
C VAL A 1 -15.37 -12.67 2.11
N SER A 2 -15.45 -12.33 3.37
CA SER A 2 -14.62 -11.28 3.94
C SER A 2 -13.17 -11.76 4.05
N GLY A 3 -12.23 -10.85 3.90
CA GLY A 3 -10.80 -11.16 3.98
C GLY A 3 -9.97 -9.90 4.03
N VAL A 4 -8.74 -10.05 4.48
CA VAL A 4 -7.82 -8.93 4.58
C VAL A 4 -7.56 -8.33 3.19
N VAL A 5 -7.61 -7.00 3.12
CA VAL A 5 -7.28 -6.23 1.92
C VAL A 5 -6.10 -5.32 2.24
N LEU A 6 -5.03 -5.51 1.50
CA LEU A 6 -3.80 -4.71 1.62
C LEU A 6 -3.92 -3.48 0.74
N LEU A 7 -3.97 -2.32 1.37
CA LEU A 7 -4.12 -1.02 0.73
C LEU A 7 -2.77 -0.40 0.41
N ASP A 8 -2.62 0.15 -0.79
CA ASP A 8 -1.45 0.94 -1.13
C ASP A 8 -1.42 2.29 -0.39
N ASP A 9 -0.34 3.02 -0.55
CA ASP A 9 -0.12 4.32 0.08
C ASP A 9 -1.20 5.36 -0.27
N HIS A 10 -1.68 5.38 -1.51
CA HIS A 10 -2.77 6.26 -1.94
C HIS A 10 -4.09 5.94 -1.23
N LEU A 11 -4.45 4.67 -1.13
CA LEU A 11 -5.68 4.25 -0.48
C LEU A 11 -5.62 4.42 1.05
N VAL A 12 -4.46 4.20 1.66
CA VAL A 12 -4.25 4.51 3.08
C VAL A 12 -4.45 6.00 3.33
N ARG A 13 -3.89 6.86 2.48
CA ARG A 13 -4.11 8.30 2.56
C ARG A 13 -5.60 8.64 2.52
N ASP A 14 -6.35 8.07 1.59
CA ASP A 14 -7.78 8.35 1.44
C ASP A 14 -8.58 7.90 2.68
N VAL A 15 -8.30 6.72 3.20
CA VAL A 15 -8.95 6.20 4.41
C VAL A 15 -8.68 7.10 5.62
N VAL A 16 -7.41 7.48 5.82
CA VAL A 16 -7.00 8.35 6.93
C VAL A 16 -7.62 9.74 6.82
N ALA A 17 -7.70 10.30 5.61
CA ALA A 17 -8.31 11.60 5.36
C ALA A 17 -9.86 11.58 5.46
N GLY A 18 -10.47 10.41 5.60
CA GLY A 18 -11.93 10.27 5.59
C GLY A 18 -12.53 10.38 4.19
N GLU A 19 -11.73 10.21 3.16
CA GLU A 19 -12.11 10.30 1.74
C GLU A 19 -12.10 8.91 1.08
N ARG A 20 -12.56 7.92 1.81
CA ARG A 20 -12.56 6.53 1.34
C ARG A 20 -13.29 6.39 0.00
N PRO A 21 -12.64 5.82 -1.05
CA PRO A 21 -13.29 5.59 -2.33
C PRO A 21 -14.50 4.67 -2.21
N ALA A 22 -15.60 4.99 -2.91
CA ALA A 22 -16.80 4.16 -2.92
C ALA A 22 -16.54 2.74 -3.46
N ALA A 23 -15.58 2.60 -4.37
CA ALA A 23 -15.18 1.31 -4.93
C ALA A 23 -14.43 0.42 -3.93
N LEU A 24 -13.96 0.99 -2.83
CA LEU A 24 -13.27 0.25 -1.77
C LEU A 24 -14.28 -0.32 -0.76
N GLU A 25 -14.93 -1.40 -1.15
CA GLU A 25 -15.92 -2.12 -0.35
C GLU A 25 -15.23 -3.14 0.56
N VAL A 26 -14.70 -2.67 1.68
CA VAL A 26 -13.97 -3.49 2.67
C VAL A 26 -14.40 -3.08 4.07
N ALA A 27 -14.58 -4.04 4.96
CA ALA A 27 -14.85 -3.75 6.38
C ALA A 27 -13.62 -3.11 7.03
N GLU A 28 -13.81 -2.25 8.03
CA GLU A 28 -12.71 -1.55 8.68
C GLU A 28 -11.68 -2.49 9.30
N ASP A 29 -12.14 -3.58 9.92
CA ASP A 29 -11.30 -4.58 10.55
C ASP A 29 -10.53 -5.47 9.55
N GLU A 30 -10.82 -5.34 8.27
CA GLU A 30 -10.16 -6.08 7.18
C GLU A 30 -9.13 -5.24 6.42
N MET A 31 -9.06 -3.95 6.70
CA MET A 31 -8.07 -3.07 6.05
C MET A 31 -6.69 -3.22 6.68
N ALA A 32 -5.71 -3.45 5.84
CA ALA A 32 -4.31 -3.55 6.26
C ALA A 32 -3.40 -2.84 5.25
N THR A 33 -2.18 -2.59 5.64
CA THR A 33 -1.12 -2.08 4.76
C THR A 33 0.24 -2.63 5.18
N THR A 34 1.26 -2.33 4.42
CA THR A 34 2.63 -2.73 4.71
C THR A 34 3.44 -1.56 5.25
N ASN A 35 4.55 -1.86 5.91
CA ASN A 35 5.44 -0.82 6.46
C ASN A 35 6.02 0.07 5.37
N LEU A 36 6.41 -0.49 4.22
CA LEU A 36 7.03 0.31 3.15
C LEU A 36 6.01 1.18 2.43
N TRP A 37 4.78 0.75 2.26
CA TRP A 37 3.73 1.62 1.74
C TRP A 37 3.41 2.77 2.71
N LEU A 38 3.31 2.46 4.00
CA LEU A 38 3.15 3.49 5.02
C LEU A 38 4.34 4.46 5.02
N PHE A 39 5.56 3.95 4.91
CA PHE A 39 6.77 4.78 4.82
C PHE A 39 6.76 5.68 3.58
N ARG A 40 6.29 5.19 2.43
CA ARG A 40 6.13 6.01 1.21
C ARG A 40 5.15 7.15 1.43
N LEU A 41 4.03 6.90 2.10
CA LEU A 41 3.05 7.95 2.42
C LEU A 41 3.66 9.03 3.32
N VAL A 42 4.29 8.62 4.41
CA VAL A 42 4.96 9.55 5.34
C VAL A 42 6.10 10.29 4.64
N GLY A 43 6.86 9.60 3.80
CA GLY A 43 7.93 10.18 3.00
C GLY A 43 7.43 11.25 2.02
N ALA A 44 6.30 11.02 1.37
CA ALA A 44 5.68 12.00 0.47
C ALA A 44 5.27 13.27 1.21
N LEU A 45 4.73 13.13 2.42
CA LEU A 45 4.37 14.27 3.28
C LEU A 45 5.60 15.03 3.77
N ALA A 46 6.68 14.32 4.10
CA ALA A 46 7.91 14.92 4.60
C ALA A 46 8.76 15.57 3.48
N ARG A 47 8.61 15.10 2.25
CA ARG A 47 9.47 15.49 1.12
C ARG A 47 8.67 16.13 -0.01
N GLN A 48 7.82 17.08 0.31
CA GLN A 48 7.05 17.83 -0.69
C GLN A 48 7.96 18.41 -1.77
N GLY A 49 7.58 18.21 -3.02
CA GLY A 49 8.34 18.68 -4.17
C GLY A 49 9.22 17.62 -4.85
N TRP A 50 9.32 16.41 -4.32
CA TRP A 50 9.96 15.28 -5.00
C TRP A 50 8.98 14.64 -5.99
N GLY A 51 9.50 13.93 -6.98
CA GLY A 51 8.67 13.27 -7.99
C GLY A 51 7.87 12.07 -7.46
N GLY A 52 6.85 11.67 -8.21
CA GLY A 52 5.98 10.53 -7.93
C GLY A 52 4.51 10.91 -7.80
N ALA A 53 3.61 9.96 -8.07
CA ALA A 53 2.16 10.20 -8.08
C ALA A 53 1.65 10.67 -6.71
N LEU A 54 2.08 10.01 -5.64
CA LEU A 54 1.64 10.35 -4.29
C LEU A 54 2.16 11.72 -3.84
N VAL A 55 3.40 12.06 -4.18
CA VAL A 55 3.97 13.40 -3.92
C VAL A 55 3.16 14.47 -4.66
N GLY A 56 2.73 14.19 -5.88
CA GLY A 56 1.86 15.08 -6.65
C GLY A 56 0.53 15.38 -5.94
N GLU A 57 -0.05 14.40 -5.26
CA GLU A 57 -1.30 14.58 -4.50
C GLU A 57 -1.15 15.48 -3.27
N VAL A 58 0.02 15.47 -2.64
CA VAL A 58 0.28 16.29 -1.45
C VAL A 58 0.99 17.61 -1.78
N LYS A 59 1.40 17.78 -3.04
CA LYS A 59 2.06 18.99 -3.51
C LYS A 59 1.11 20.19 -3.44
N GLY A 60 1.59 21.28 -2.86
CA GLY A 60 0.80 22.49 -2.71
C GLY A 60 -0.02 22.56 -1.43
N LEU A 61 0.00 21.52 -0.60
CA LEU A 61 -0.57 21.61 0.75
C LEU A 61 0.26 22.61 1.57
N GLY A 62 -0.42 23.51 2.25
CA GLY A 62 0.22 24.44 3.18
C GLY A 62 0.69 23.73 4.47
N PRO A 63 1.57 24.37 5.27
CA PRO A 63 2.05 23.78 6.52
C PRO A 63 0.93 23.36 7.49
N ALA A 64 -0.15 24.15 7.57
CA ALA A 64 -1.30 23.83 8.42
C ALA A 64 -2.05 22.57 7.94
N GLU A 65 -2.21 22.41 6.63
CA GLU A 65 -2.87 21.25 6.01
C GLU A 65 -2.04 19.98 6.20
N VAL A 66 -0.72 20.06 6.02
CA VAL A 66 0.21 18.95 6.28
C VAL A 66 0.20 18.57 7.75
N GLY A 67 0.20 19.55 8.66
CA GLY A 67 0.11 19.33 10.11
C GLY A 67 -1.19 18.64 10.50
N ARG A 68 -2.31 19.06 9.91
CA ARG A 68 -3.62 18.43 10.14
C ARG A 68 -3.62 16.98 9.64
N PHE A 69 -3.16 16.73 8.44
CA PHE A 69 -3.09 15.36 7.89
C PHE A 69 -2.19 14.47 8.74
N ARG A 70 -1.07 15.00 9.21
CA ARG A 70 -0.16 14.30 10.12
C ARG A 70 -0.84 13.90 11.42
N SER A 71 -1.65 14.79 12.00
CA SER A 71 -2.43 14.48 13.20
C SER A 71 -3.50 13.42 12.92
N GLU A 72 -4.21 13.55 11.81
CA GLU A 72 -5.19 12.56 11.37
C GLU A 72 -4.56 11.19 11.13
N LEU A 73 -3.38 11.14 10.55
CA LEU A 73 -2.64 9.90 10.35
C LEU A 73 -2.35 9.20 11.67
N VAL A 74 -1.88 9.95 12.68
CA VAL A 74 -1.61 9.40 14.02
C VAL A 74 -2.89 8.89 14.69
N GLU A 75 -3.98 9.66 14.60
CA GLU A 75 -5.25 9.35 15.25
C GLU A 75 -6.01 8.20 14.58
N ARG A 76 -5.94 8.11 13.25
CA ARG A 76 -6.75 7.18 12.45
C ARG A 76 -5.98 5.99 11.90
N LEU A 77 -4.68 5.93 12.13
CA LEU A 77 -3.88 4.79 11.63
C LEU A 77 -4.33 3.45 12.24
N GLU A 78 -4.95 3.49 13.42
CA GLU A 78 -5.53 2.29 14.03
C GLU A 78 -6.65 1.65 13.20
N MET A 79 -7.26 2.40 12.26
CA MET A 79 -8.26 1.88 11.33
C MET A 79 -7.66 0.93 10.28
N VAL A 80 -6.34 1.00 10.09
CA VAL A 80 -5.62 0.19 9.11
C VAL A 80 -4.51 -0.56 9.83
N THR A 81 -4.58 -1.88 9.82
CA THR A 81 -3.57 -2.72 10.45
C THR A 81 -2.27 -2.68 9.63
N VAL A 82 -1.16 -2.32 10.27
CA VAL A 82 0.16 -2.41 9.65
C VAL A 82 0.71 -3.82 9.89
N VAL A 83 0.96 -4.55 8.82
CA VAL A 83 1.48 -5.92 8.91
C VAL A 83 2.94 -5.88 9.36
N PRO A 84 3.33 -6.54 10.45
CA PRO A 84 4.70 -6.53 10.94
C PRO A 84 5.67 -7.16 9.93
N MET A 85 6.66 -6.39 9.46
CA MET A 85 7.62 -6.86 8.45
C MET A 85 8.46 -8.04 8.93
N GLU A 86 8.78 -8.10 10.21
CA GLU A 86 9.56 -9.18 10.78
C GLU A 86 8.92 -10.57 10.59
N ARG A 87 7.62 -10.62 10.42
CA ARG A 87 6.90 -11.86 10.12
C ARG A 87 6.98 -12.25 8.64
N LEU A 88 7.43 -11.34 7.80
CA LEU A 88 7.45 -11.48 6.35
C LEU A 88 8.85 -11.70 5.77
N VAL A 89 9.91 -11.46 6.54
CA VAL A 89 11.28 -11.40 5.99
C VAL A 89 11.70 -12.68 5.29
N TRP A 90 11.33 -13.84 5.81
CA TRP A 90 11.64 -15.11 5.17
C TRP A 90 10.90 -15.28 3.84
N SER A 91 9.59 -15.06 3.87
CA SER A 91 8.75 -15.11 2.66
C SER A 91 9.19 -14.07 1.62
N MET A 92 9.59 -12.89 2.07
CA MET A 92 10.15 -11.83 1.20
C MET A 92 11.41 -12.30 0.47
N ALA A 93 12.33 -12.93 1.19
CA ALA A 93 13.57 -13.42 0.61
C ALA A 93 13.32 -14.51 -0.45
N GLU A 94 12.49 -15.49 -0.13
CA GLU A 94 12.12 -16.55 -1.06
C GLU A 94 11.39 -16.01 -2.30
N LEU A 95 10.44 -15.13 -2.10
CA LEU A 95 9.64 -14.51 -3.15
C LEU A 95 10.50 -13.66 -4.08
N GLN A 96 11.40 -12.86 -3.53
CA GLN A 96 12.32 -12.04 -4.31
C GLN A 96 13.21 -12.90 -5.21
N GLU A 97 13.75 -14.00 -4.69
CA GLU A 97 14.59 -14.91 -5.47
C GLU A 97 13.79 -15.63 -6.56
N ARG A 98 12.57 -16.08 -6.25
CA ARG A 98 11.68 -16.70 -7.23
C ARG A 98 11.38 -15.77 -8.40
N HIS A 99 11.04 -14.51 -8.13
CA HIS A 99 10.76 -13.53 -9.17
C HIS A 99 11.99 -13.12 -9.95
N ARG A 100 13.13 -12.95 -9.27
CA ARG A 100 14.40 -12.66 -9.94
C ARG A 100 14.76 -13.78 -10.93
N SER A 101 14.64 -15.03 -10.54
CA SER A 101 14.89 -16.18 -11.39
C SER A 101 13.96 -16.24 -12.59
N ALA A 102 12.75 -15.70 -12.47
CA ALA A 102 11.79 -15.59 -13.56
C ALA A 102 11.96 -14.29 -14.39
N GLY A 103 13.00 -13.51 -14.14
CA GLY A 103 13.27 -12.26 -14.87
C GLY A 103 12.43 -11.06 -14.40
N ARG A 104 11.76 -11.16 -13.26
CA ARG A 104 10.96 -10.07 -12.70
C ARG A 104 11.75 -9.37 -11.58
N HIS A 105 12.03 -8.09 -11.77
CA HIS A 105 12.73 -7.26 -10.77
C HIS A 105 11.70 -6.44 -10.00
N LEU A 106 11.52 -6.79 -8.71
CA LEU A 106 10.56 -6.15 -7.83
C LEU A 106 11.27 -5.23 -6.83
N SER A 107 10.65 -4.08 -6.55
CA SER A 107 11.09 -3.23 -5.45
C SER A 107 10.81 -3.89 -4.11
N SER A 108 11.49 -3.45 -3.06
CA SER A 108 11.25 -3.96 -1.69
C SER A 108 9.80 -3.79 -1.25
N ALA A 109 9.15 -2.70 -1.63
CA ALA A 109 7.73 -2.47 -1.33
C ALA A 109 6.82 -3.50 -2.02
N MET A 110 7.11 -3.85 -3.27
CA MET A 110 6.37 -4.88 -4.01
C MET A 110 6.57 -6.26 -3.38
N VAL A 111 7.80 -6.58 -3.02
CA VAL A 111 8.13 -7.85 -2.35
C VAL A 111 7.41 -7.96 -1.01
N GLU A 112 7.40 -6.90 -0.22
CA GLU A 112 6.73 -6.89 1.08
C GLU A 112 5.23 -7.15 0.95
N VAL A 113 4.54 -6.45 0.05
CA VAL A 113 3.09 -6.61 -0.10
C VAL A 113 2.71 -7.98 -0.66
N LEU A 114 3.50 -8.52 -1.58
CA LEU A 114 3.27 -9.88 -2.10
C LEU A 114 3.45 -10.93 -0.99
N ALA A 115 4.49 -10.79 -0.17
CA ALA A 115 4.70 -11.67 0.98
C ALA A 115 3.56 -11.57 2.00
N ALA A 116 3.11 -10.36 2.31
CA ALA A 116 1.97 -10.15 3.19
C ALA A 116 0.69 -10.79 2.63
N ALA A 117 0.46 -10.65 1.33
CA ALA A 117 -0.70 -11.24 0.66
C ALA A 117 -0.68 -12.77 0.73
N GLU A 118 0.47 -13.39 0.52
CA GLU A 118 0.62 -14.85 0.64
C GLU A 118 0.39 -15.31 2.09
N VAL A 119 1.04 -14.69 3.06
CA VAL A 119 0.96 -15.08 4.48
C VAL A 119 -0.45 -14.90 5.04
N LEU A 120 -1.15 -13.84 4.65
CA LEU A 120 -2.48 -13.50 5.16
C LEU A 120 -3.62 -14.00 4.27
N SER A 121 -3.33 -14.61 3.13
CA SER A 121 -4.32 -14.91 2.09
C SER A 121 -5.14 -13.68 1.72
N ALA A 122 -4.46 -12.55 1.54
CA ALA A 122 -5.07 -11.24 1.35
C ALA A 122 -5.19 -10.86 -0.12
N THR A 123 -6.09 -9.91 -0.38
CA THR A 123 -6.19 -9.22 -1.67
C THR A 123 -5.35 -7.95 -1.65
N ILE A 124 -4.61 -7.67 -2.72
CA ILE A 124 -3.89 -6.42 -2.89
C ILE A 124 -4.82 -5.42 -3.59
N ALA A 125 -5.00 -4.25 -3.02
CA ALA A 125 -5.77 -3.15 -3.61
C ALA A 125 -4.87 -1.95 -3.87
N VAL A 126 -4.86 -1.46 -5.11
CA VAL A 126 -4.01 -0.37 -5.57
C VAL A 126 -4.87 0.70 -6.22
N ALA A 127 -4.57 1.97 -5.94
CA ALA A 127 -5.23 3.08 -6.62
C ALA A 127 -4.88 3.11 -8.10
N GLU A 128 -5.85 3.44 -8.95
CA GLU A 128 -5.68 3.46 -10.41
C GLU A 128 -4.54 4.36 -10.88
N VAL A 129 -4.24 5.42 -10.14
CA VAL A 129 -3.23 6.43 -10.51
C VAL A 129 -1.79 5.92 -10.39
N ASP A 130 -1.57 4.81 -9.71
CA ASP A 130 -0.22 4.26 -9.48
C ASP A 130 -0.14 2.75 -9.75
N VAL A 131 -0.95 2.26 -10.67
CA VAL A 131 -0.87 0.86 -11.09
C VAL A 131 0.34 0.65 -12.00
N GLY A 132 1.41 0.09 -11.43
CA GLY A 132 2.56 -0.33 -12.21
C GLY A 132 2.38 -1.73 -12.79
N PRO A 133 3.02 -2.05 -13.93
CA PRO A 133 2.90 -3.38 -14.55
C PRO A 133 3.58 -4.49 -13.73
N HIS A 134 4.62 -4.16 -12.97
CA HIS A 134 5.46 -5.15 -12.29
C HIS A 134 4.75 -5.83 -11.12
N LEU A 135 4.12 -5.07 -10.24
CA LEU A 135 3.37 -5.65 -9.12
C LEU A 135 2.19 -6.49 -9.59
N ARG A 136 1.43 -5.97 -10.55
CA ARG A 136 0.29 -6.69 -11.12
C ARG A 136 0.70 -8.02 -11.74
N ALA A 137 1.76 -8.02 -12.55
CA ALA A 137 2.27 -9.23 -13.20
C ALA A 137 2.78 -10.25 -12.18
N ALA A 138 3.46 -9.79 -11.13
CA ALA A 138 3.94 -10.66 -10.07
C ALA A 138 2.79 -11.26 -9.25
N ALA A 139 1.78 -10.46 -8.91
CA ALA A 139 0.58 -10.93 -8.22
C ALA A 139 -0.15 -12.00 -9.04
N GLU A 140 -0.31 -11.77 -10.34
CA GLU A 140 -0.91 -12.72 -11.26
C GLU A 140 -0.12 -14.04 -11.31
N ALA A 141 1.21 -13.95 -11.41
CA ALA A 141 2.09 -15.12 -11.43
C ALA A 141 1.99 -15.95 -10.14
N ASP A 142 1.80 -15.30 -9.00
CA ASP A 142 1.69 -15.96 -7.69
C ASP A 142 0.25 -16.34 -7.32
N GLY A 143 -0.72 -16.02 -8.16
CA GLY A 143 -2.14 -16.30 -7.87
C GLY A 143 -2.71 -15.41 -6.75
N VAL A 144 -2.11 -14.26 -6.49
CA VAL A 144 -2.57 -13.29 -5.48
C VAL A 144 -3.70 -12.44 -6.08
N PRO A 145 -4.87 -12.37 -5.43
CA PRO A 145 -5.95 -11.49 -5.88
C PRO A 145 -5.49 -10.02 -5.90
N PHE A 146 -5.78 -9.33 -7.01
CA PHE A 146 -5.35 -7.97 -7.24
C PHE A 146 -6.52 -7.11 -7.74
N ARG A 147 -6.76 -6.00 -7.09
CA ARG A 147 -7.84 -5.06 -7.42
C ARG A 147 -7.28 -3.68 -7.70
N VAL A 148 -7.78 -3.05 -8.76
CA VAL A 148 -7.52 -1.63 -9.06
C VAL A 148 -8.72 -0.84 -8.59
N ILE A 149 -8.50 0.15 -7.74
CA ILE A 149 -9.55 0.98 -7.14
C ILE A 149 -9.59 2.33 -7.83
N VAL A 150 -10.73 2.65 -8.41
CA VAL A 150 -11.02 3.97 -8.97
C VAL A 150 -11.39 4.92 -7.82
N ARG A 151 -10.74 6.07 -7.78
CA ARG A 151 -10.90 7.07 -6.71
C ARG A 151 -11.87 8.15 -7.09
#